data_c3a0eac0b60b153495da6b3c652bfdfd
#
_entry.id   c3a0eac0b60b153495da6b3c652bfdfd
#
_cell.length_a   1.000
_cell.length_b   1.000
_cell.length_c   1.000
_cell.angle_alpha   90.00
_cell.angle_beta   90.00
_cell.angle_gamma   90.00
#
_symmetry.space_group_name_H-M   'P 1'
#
loop_
_entity.id
_entity.type
_entity.pdbx_description
1 polymer ?
#
loop_
_entity_poly.entity_id
_entity_poly.type
_entity_poly.pdbx_seq_one_letter_code
_entity_poly.pdbx_strand_id
1 'polypeptide(L)'
;MPNQHPLSGGGNVRTADVILALNEDGLYGRLNRYRDQQVRNSTPLTKPDTKVLSISSYDLYMKGNYQNVERFQEVTMSIAADPQATLPSLIEACKKLVTADRRRVIDERGKRLAAASADALERARLECTYGWDSSPITLQRLALEVYDVIRDKDWASVGGGGGRLWNVDKFYRTMGSVNGGGVGGSMSIAIGAALAHRKHGRLCVRFQPDGDMLYVNSALWTATHHRIPMLFVMQNNRAYHQEVMHLQRMANRRQRGMALAHAGLPGSSITDPNIDFAMMARSMGAYAEGPISNPKDLRPALLRAVERVEKGEVALLDTLTQPR
;
A
#
# COMPACT_ATOMS: atom_id res chain seq x y z
N MET A 1 9.49 -12.93 -2.61
CA MET A 1 8.96 -13.95 -1.66
C MET A 1 7.49 -13.61 -1.44
N PRO A 2 6.57 -14.57 -1.48
CA PRO A 2 5.15 -14.32 -1.22
C PRO A 2 4.95 -13.65 0.14
N ASN A 3 4.00 -12.72 0.24
CA ASN A 3 3.77 -11.98 1.49
C ASN A 3 3.27 -12.86 2.64
N GLN A 4 2.67 -14.02 2.32
CA GLN A 4 2.23 -15.02 3.31
C GLN A 4 3.24 -16.15 3.51
N HIS A 5 4.44 -16.05 2.93
CA HIS A 5 5.50 -17.00 3.24
C HIS A 5 5.81 -16.99 4.75
N PRO A 6 6.02 -18.16 5.40
CA PRO A 6 6.23 -18.22 6.85
C PRO A 6 7.34 -17.32 7.39
N LEU A 7 8.36 -17.03 6.59
CA LEU A 7 9.43 -16.10 6.97
C LEU A 7 9.15 -14.64 6.62
N SER A 8 8.01 -14.33 5.99
CA SER A 8 7.65 -12.96 5.62
C SER A 8 7.06 -12.23 6.83
N GLY A 9 7.56 -11.02 7.09
CA GLY A 9 7.05 -10.15 8.16
C GLY A 9 7.35 -10.58 9.59
N GLY A 10 8.07 -11.70 9.79
CA GLY A 10 8.54 -12.12 11.12
C GLY A 10 9.84 -11.45 11.55
N GLY A 11 10.54 -10.79 10.63
CA GLY A 11 11.78 -10.07 10.91
C GLY A 11 11.52 -8.68 11.49
N ASN A 12 12.42 -8.22 12.34
CA ASN A 12 12.35 -6.89 12.91
C ASN A 12 13.74 -6.24 12.84
N VAL A 13 13.81 -5.05 12.24
CA VAL A 13 15.06 -4.28 12.16
C VAL A 13 15.68 -3.98 13.53
N ARG A 14 14.86 -3.93 14.59
CA ARG A 14 15.31 -3.68 15.98
C ARG A 14 16.15 -4.80 16.57
N THR A 15 15.98 -6.02 16.10
CA THR A 15 16.65 -7.22 16.63
C THR A 15 17.62 -7.83 15.63
N ALA A 16 17.71 -7.27 14.43
CA ALA A 16 18.60 -7.78 13.40
C ALA A 16 20.08 -7.49 13.70
N ASP A 17 20.94 -8.48 13.47
CA ASP A 17 22.39 -8.31 13.50
C ASP A 17 22.93 -7.84 12.14
N VAL A 18 22.26 -8.27 11.07
CA VAL A 18 22.57 -7.90 9.68
C VAL A 18 21.28 -7.55 8.96
N ILE A 19 21.31 -6.45 8.25
CA ILE A 19 20.23 -6.00 7.35
C ILE A 19 20.81 -5.95 5.94
N LEU A 20 20.15 -6.65 5.01
CA LEU A 20 20.45 -6.59 3.59
C LEU A 20 19.33 -5.80 2.91
N ALA A 21 19.64 -4.60 2.44
CA ALA A 21 18.74 -3.75 1.68
C ALA A 21 18.92 -4.01 0.17
N LEU A 22 17.81 -4.21 -0.53
CA LEU A 22 17.81 -4.51 -1.97
C LEU A 22 16.99 -3.46 -2.72
N ASN A 23 17.64 -2.61 -3.51
CA ASN A 23 17.00 -1.51 -4.23
C ASN A 23 16.06 -0.68 -3.32
N GLU A 24 16.48 -0.43 -2.09
CA GLU A 24 15.69 0.35 -1.13
C GLU A 24 16.12 1.83 -1.21
N ASP A 25 15.29 2.66 -1.78
CA ASP A 25 15.51 4.09 -1.95
C ASP A 25 15.13 4.90 -0.69
N GLY A 26 14.28 4.34 0.17
CA GLY A 26 13.84 4.92 1.44
C GLY A 26 14.57 4.39 2.67
N LEU A 27 15.83 3.96 2.56
CA LEU A 27 16.55 3.23 3.59
C LEU A 27 16.62 3.98 4.93
N TYR A 28 16.82 5.31 4.92
CA TYR A 28 16.83 6.10 6.14
C TYR A 28 15.50 6.01 6.89
N GLY A 29 14.38 6.18 6.19
CA GLY A 29 13.04 6.09 6.78
C GLY A 29 12.69 4.68 7.30
N ARG A 30 13.28 3.63 6.70
CA ARG A 30 13.10 2.24 7.16
C ARG A 30 13.88 1.92 8.43
N LEU A 31 15.05 2.52 8.60
CA LEU A 31 15.95 2.24 9.71
C LEU A 31 15.86 3.25 10.86
N ASN A 32 15.11 4.32 10.68
CA ASN A 32 14.95 5.37 11.66
C ASN A 32 13.48 5.67 11.94
N ARG A 33 13.18 6.01 13.18
CA ARG A 33 11.86 6.48 13.58
C ARG A 33 11.85 8.01 13.58
N TYR A 34 11.02 8.58 12.72
CA TYR A 34 10.67 10.00 12.80
C TYR A 34 9.69 10.21 13.94
N ARG A 35 10.08 11.00 14.93
CA ARG A 35 9.18 11.37 16.03
C ARG A 35 8.43 12.65 15.77
N ASP A 36 8.99 13.51 14.93
CA ASP A 36 8.54 14.88 14.89
C ASP A 36 8.86 15.54 13.56
N GLN A 37 7.82 15.91 12.85
CA GLN A 37 7.95 16.63 11.59
C GLN A 37 8.45 18.07 11.78
N GLN A 38 8.26 18.69 12.97
CA GLN A 38 8.72 20.05 13.22
C GLN A 38 10.19 20.12 13.60
N VAL A 39 10.63 19.23 14.49
CA VAL A 39 12.01 19.23 14.98
C VAL A 39 12.88 18.30 14.14
N ARG A 40 12.26 17.48 13.28
CA ARG A 40 12.91 16.48 12.42
C ARG A 40 13.86 15.55 13.18
N ASN A 41 13.58 15.32 14.46
CA ASN A 41 14.33 14.40 15.26
C ASN A 41 14.01 12.95 14.83
N SER A 42 15.05 12.21 14.58
CA SER A 42 14.94 10.78 14.30
C SER A 42 15.78 10.00 15.30
N THR A 43 15.35 8.76 15.58
CA THR A 43 16.10 7.81 16.39
C THR A 43 16.28 6.53 15.61
N PRO A 44 17.51 5.94 15.61
CA PRO A 44 17.73 4.65 14.98
C PRO A 44 16.81 3.59 15.58
N LEU A 45 16.27 2.74 14.71
CA LEU A 45 15.50 1.57 15.10
C LEU A 45 16.39 0.34 15.29
N THR A 46 17.58 0.34 14.69
CA THR A 46 18.54 -0.76 14.74
C THR A 46 19.35 -0.75 16.04
N LYS A 47 19.96 -1.88 16.37
CA LYS A 47 21.01 -1.95 17.39
C LYS A 47 22.26 -1.17 16.91
N PRO A 48 23.11 -0.66 17.83
CA PRO A 48 24.29 0.11 17.45
C PRO A 48 25.30 -0.64 16.56
N ASP A 49 25.40 -1.94 16.73
CA ASP A 49 26.33 -2.82 16.02
C ASP A 49 25.72 -3.56 14.83
N THR A 50 24.47 -3.26 14.49
CA THR A 50 23.80 -3.82 13.30
C THR A 50 24.59 -3.49 12.04
N LYS A 51 24.95 -4.50 11.25
CA LYS A 51 25.57 -4.30 9.93
C LYS A 51 24.50 -4.07 8.88
N VAL A 52 24.62 -2.98 8.14
CA VAL A 52 23.71 -2.66 7.04
C VAL A 52 24.48 -2.82 5.73
N LEU A 53 24.00 -3.71 4.88
CA LEU A 53 24.54 -3.97 3.55
C LEU A 53 23.50 -3.50 2.54
N SER A 54 23.91 -2.77 1.52
CA SER A 54 23.01 -2.32 0.45
C SER A 54 23.50 -2.85 -0.89
N ILE A 55 22.60 -3.52 -1.62
CA ILE A 55 22.80 -3.85 -3.04
C ILE A 55 21.75 -3.06 -3.81
N SER A 56 22.19 -2.13 -4.61
CA SER A 56 21.27 -1.23 -5.33
C SER A 56 21.85 -0.80 -6.67
N SER A 57 20.99 -0.76 -7.66
CA SER A 57 21.21 -0.07 -8.93
C SER A 57 20.97 1.43 -8.84
N TYR A 58 20.41 1.90 -7.73
CA TYR A 58 20.21 3.32 -7.45
C TYR A 58 21.40 3.91 -6.71
N ASP A 59 21.69 5.17 -7.03
CA ASP A 59 22.63 5.94 -6.22
C ASP A 59 21.98 6.27 -4.86
N LEU A 60 22.65 5.92 -3.76
CA LEU A 60 22.22 6.27 -2.40
C LEU A 60 22.19 7.80 -2.18
N TYR A 61 22.83 8.55 -3.04
CA TYR A 61 22.96 10.01 -2.98
C TYR A 61 22.22 10.71 -4.12
N MET A 62 21.13 10.13 -4.61
CA MET A 62 20.38 10.76 -5.70
C MET A 62 20.12 12.24 -5.41
N LYS A 63 20.69 13.08 -6.25
CA LYS A 63 20.45 14.53 -6.26
C LYS A 63 19.16 14.77 -7.04
N GLY A 64 18.06 15.01 -6.35
CA GLY A 64 16.79 15.34 -6.97
C GLY A 64 15.83 15.95 -5.96
N ASN A 65 14.87 16.71 -6.47
CA ASN A 65 13.85 17.35 -5.64
C ASN A 65 12.84 16.35 -5.05
N TYR A 66 12.86 15.11 -5.52
CA TYR A 66 11.92 14.04 -5.13
C TYR A 66 12.65 12.88 -4.47
N GLN A 67 13.46 13.20 -3.48
CA GLN A 67 14.09 12.17 -2.67
C GLN A 67 13.08 11.65 -1.66
N ASN A 68 12.84 10.35 -1.67
CA ASN A 68 12.11 9.67 -0.60
C ASN A 68 12.89 9.65 0.69
N VAL A 69 14.16 9.97 0.60
CA VAL A 69 15.10 9.99 1.70
C VAL A 69 15.50 11.44 1.92
N GLU A 70 14.95 12.05 2.92
CA GLU A 70 15.36 13.40 3.32
C GLU A 70 16.78 13.43 3.93
N ARG A 71 17.36 12.25 4.25
CA ARG A 71 18.64 12.12 4.93
C ARG A 71 19.42 10.91 4.42
N PHE A 72 20.73 11.05 4.43
CA PHE A 72 21.64 9.96 4.16
C PHE A 72 21.59 8.90 5.26
N GLN A 73 21.57 7.63 4.86
CA GLN A 73 21.74 6.50 5.74
C GLN A 73 23.12 5.90 5.52
N GLU A 74 23.97 6.00 6.54
CA GLU A 74 25.25 5.29 6.52
C GLU A 74 25.02 3.79 6.47
N VAL A 75 25.78 3.10 5.63
CA VAL A 75 25.76 1.65 5.46
C VAL A 75 27.15 1.07 5.68
N THR A 76 27.22 -0.14 6.19
CA THR A 76 28.50 -0.83 6.41
C THR A 76 29.16 -1.18 5.08
N MET A 77 28.37 -1.51 4.06
CA MET A 77 28.84 -1.81 2.71
C MET A 77 27.79 -1.44 1.70
N SER A 78 28.18 -0.69 0.67
CA SER A 78 27.36 -0.37 -0.49
C SER A 78 27.90 -1.09 -1.72
N ILE A 79 27.02 -1.79 -2.43
CA ILE A 79 27.33 -2.56 -3.63
C ILE A 79 26.46 -1.99 -4.74
N ALA A 80 27.11 -1.32 -5.71
CA ALA A 80 26.46 -0.79 -6.90
C ALA A 80 26.24 -1.93 -7.91
N ALA A 81 25.09 -2.60 -7.81
CA ALA A 81 24.76 -3.73 -8.67
C ALA A 81 23.23 -3.95 -8.71
N ASP A 82 22.79 -4.65 -9.75
CA ASP A 82 21.42 -5.17 -9.82
C ASP A 82 21.24 -6.32 -8.80
N PRO A 83 20.33 -6.19 -7.81
CA PRO A 83 20.09 -7.24 -6.83
C PRO A 83 19.64 -8.56 -7.46
N GLN A 84 18.83 -8.53 -8.51
CA GLN A 84 18.34 -9.74 -9.16
C GLN A 84 19.47 -10.54 -9.78
N ALA A 85 20.43 -9.86 -10.40
CA ALA A 85 21.62 -10.49 -10.97
C ALA A 85 22.62 -10.95 -9.91
N THR A 86 22.71 -10.24 -8.77
CA THR A 86 23.72 -10.49 -7.72
C THR A 86 23.29 -11.59 -6.74
N LEU A 87 21.99 -11.67 -6.40
CA LEU A 87 21.49 -12.59 -5.38
C LEU A 87 21.82 -14.07 -5.61
N PRO A 88 21.77 -14.64 -6.84
CA PRO A 88 22.13 -16.05 -7.02
C PRO A 88 23.52 -16.39 -6.54
N SER A 89 24.52 -15.58 -6.90
CA SER A 89 25.91 -15.78 -6.48
C SER A 89 26.10 -15.58 -4.99
N LEU A 90 25.44 -14.61 -4.39
CA LEU A 90 25.45 -14.39 -2.93
C LEU A 90 24.84 -15.56 -2.19
N ILE A 91 23.72 -16.11 -2.66
CA ILE A 91 23.08 -17.29 -2.05
C ILE A 91 24.03 -18.49 -2.07
N GLU A 92 24.69 -18.77 -3.19
CA GLU A 92 25.64 -19.90 -3.29
C GLU A 92 26.86 -19.69 -2.41
N ALA A 93 27.38 -18.47 -2.30
CA ALA A 93 28.46 -18.16 -1.37
C ALA A 93 28.05 -18.38 0.08
N CYS A 94 26.87 -17.92 0.47
CA CYS A 94 26.33 -18.14 1.83
C CYS A 94 26.13 -19.63 2.13
N LYS A 95 25.60 -20.42 1.18
CA LYS A 95 25.42 -21.87 1.37
C LYS A 95 26.72 -22.59 1.70
N LYS A 96 27.82 -22.21 1.05
CA LYS A 96 29.15 -22.81 1.29
C LYS A 96 29.71 -22.53 2.70
N LEU A 97 29.26 -21.44 3.33
CA LEU A 97 29.73 -21.03 4.66
C LEU A 97 28.84 -21.55 5.81
N VAL A 98 27.72 -22.18 5.52
CA VAL A 98 26.79 -22.68 6.54
C VAL A 98 27.28 -24.03 7.05
N THR A 99 27.83 -24.05 8.26
CA THR A 99 28.19 -25.27 9.00
C THR A 99 26.96 -25.97 9.57
N ALA A 100 27.10 -27.21 10.04
CA ALA A 100 26.00 -27.95 10.68
C ALA A 100 25.44 -27.22 11.91
N ASP A 101 26.31 -26.65 12.75
CA ASP A 101 25.91 -25.88 13.93
C ASP A 101 25.16 -24.60 13.52
N ARG A 102 25.65 -23.91 12.51
CA ARG A 102 24.97 -22.73 11.99
C ARG A 102 23.61 -23.08 11.42
N ARG A 103 23.49 -24.24 10.77
CA ARG A 103 22.21 -24.73 10.23
C ARG A 103 21.16 -24.89 11.34
N ARG A 104 21.53 -25.52 12.47
CA ARG A 104 20.62 -25.66 13.62
C ARG A 104 20.10 -24.29 14.11
N VAL A 105 20.99 -23.32 14.27
CA VAL A 105 20.60 -21.96 14.68
C VAL A 105 19.66 -21.28 13.67
N ILE A 106 19.91 -21.48 12.37
CA ILE A 106 19.05 -20.96 11.30
C ILE A 106 17.66 -21.60 11.35
N ASP A 107 17.61 -22.93 11.52
CA ASP A 107 16.34 -23.68 11.55
C ASP A 107 15.49 -23.28 12.77
N GLU A 108 16.07 -23.14 13.95
CA GLU A 108 15.37 -22.67 15.15
C GLU A 108 14.87 -21.22 14.99
N ARG A 109 15.65 -20.33 14.39
CA ARG A 109 15.22 -19.00 14.05
C ARG A 109 14.06 -19.03 13.03
N GLY A 110 14.14 -19.90 12.03
CA GLY A 110 13.08 -20.11 11.04
C GLY A 110 11.75 -20.52 11.69
N LYS A 111 11.76 -21.49 12.60
CA LYS A 111 10.58 -21.92 13.35
C LYS A 111 9.96 -20.77 14.14
N ARG A 112 10.78 -20.00 14.87
CA ARG A 112 10.31 -18.85 15.64
C ARG A 112 9.67 -17.76 14.74
N LEU A 113 10.31 -17.44 13.62
CA LEU A 113 9.77 -16.46 12.67
C LEU A 113 8.47 -16.94 12.03
N ALA A 114 8.36 -18.23 11.71
CA ALA A 114 7.15 -18.81 11.16
C ALA A 114 5.98 -18.73 12.15
N ALA A 115 6.22 -19.07 13.43
CA ALA A 115 5.20 -18.92 14.47
C ALA A 115 4.73 -17.47 14.62
N ALA A 116 5.66 -16.52 14.72
CA ALA A 116 5.33 -15.09 14.81
C ALA A 116 4.56 -14.58 13.58
N SER A 117 4.86 -15.10 12.40
CA SER A 117 4.14 -14.78 11.16
C SER A 117 2.71 -15.33 11.17
N ALA A 118 2.53 -16.58 11.63
CA ALA A 118 1.20 -17.20 11.76
C ALA A 118 0.33 -16.43 12.77
N ASP A 119 0.87 -16.13 13.95
CA ASP A 119 0.16 -15.33 14.98
C ASP A 119 -0.25 -13.95 14.46
N ALA A 120 0.62 -13.30 13.70
CA ALA A 120 0.31 -11.99 13.14
C ALA A 120 -0.76 -12.06 12.02
N LEU A 121 -0.80 -13.15 11.26
CA LEU A 121 -1.86 -13.40 10.27
C LEU A 121 -3.21 -13.66 10.96
N GLU A 122 -3.21 -14.44 12.03
CA GLU A 122 -4.41 -14.74 12.79
C GLU A 122 -4.98 -13.49 13.48
N ARG A 123 -4.11 -12.66 14.08
CA ARG A 123 -4.54 -11.35 14.59
C ARG A 123 -5.14 -10.47 13.51
N ALA A 124 -4.54 -10.41 12.32
CA ALA A 124 -5.09 -9.64 11.22
C ALA A 124 -6.47 -10.14 10.78
N ARG A 125 -6.71 -11.47 10.81
CA ARG A 125 -8.04 -12.04 10.54
C ARG A 125 -9.05 -11.62 11.59
N LEU A 126 -8.70 -11.73 12.86
CA LEU A 126 -9.56 -11.32 13.96
C LEU A 126 -9.90 -9.81 13.88
N GLU A 127 -8.91 -8.96 13.65
CA GLU A 127 -9.12 -7.51 13.47
C GLU A 127 -10.11 -7.18 12.37
N CYS A 128 -10.15 -7.96 11.30
CA CYS A 128 -11.10 -7.76 10.20
C CYS A 128 -12.55 -8.09 10.57
N THR A 129 -12.79 -8.82 11.65
CA THR A 129 -14.16 -9.11 12.12
C THR A 129 -14.79 -7.93 12.85
N TYR A 130 -13.98 -7.01 13.37
CA TYR A 130 -14.47 -5.85 14.09
C TYR A 130 -15.21 -4.89 13.17
N GLY A 131 -16.45 -4.57 13.52
CA GLY A 131 -17.30 -3.69 12.72
C GLY A 131 -17.66 -4.27 11.33
N TRP A 132 -17.66 -5.60 11.19
CA TRP A 132 -17.95 -6.26 9.91
C TRP A 132 -19.24 -5.77 9.27
N ASP A 133 -20.32 -5.64 10.05
CA ASP A 133 -21.62 -5.18 9.56
C ASP A 133 -21.86 -3.67 9.74
N SER A 134 -20.80 -2.92 10.01
CA SER A 134 -20.91 -1.47 10.18
C SER A 134 -21.24 -0.74 8.90
N SER A 135 -22.02 0.31 9.03
CA SER A 135 -22.26 1.32 7.99
C SER A 135 -21.90 2.70 8.58
N PRO A 136 -20.98 3.45 7.93
CA PRO A 136 -20.22 3.14 6.72
C PRO A 136 -19.31 1.91 6.83
N ILE A 137 -18.94 1.36 5.67
CA ILE A 137 -18.20 0.11 5.53
C ILE A 137 -16.77 0.26 6.09
N THR A 138 -16.29 -0.74 6.85
CA THR A 138 -14.88 -0.74 7.30
C THR A 138 -13.93 -1.00 6.12
N LEU A 139 -12.74 -0.40 6.16
CA LEU A 139 -11.72 -0.63 5.13
C LEU A 139 -11.27 -2.09 5.06
N GLN A 140 -11.27 -2.77 6.20
CA GLN A 140 -10.94 -4.19 6.31
C GLN A 140 -11.96 -5.06 5.57
N ARG A 141 -13.25 -4.82 5.80
CA ARG A 141 -14.30 -5.51 5.06
C ARG A 141 -14.22 -5.22 3.58
N LEU A 142 -14.09 -3.95 3.19
CA LEU A 142 -13.96 -3.56 1.79
C LEU A 142 -12.82 -4.33 1.11
N ALA A 143 -11.64 -4.38 1.74
CA ALA A 143 -10.50 -5.09 1.19
C ALA A 143 -10.75 -6.61 1.06
N LEU A 144 -11.37 -7.25 2.06
CA LEU A 144 -11.64 -8.68 2.03
C LEU A 144 -12.70 -9.06 1.01
N GLU A 145 -13.78 -8.29 0.88
CA GLU A 145 -14.84 -8.54 -0.11
C GLU A 145 -14.30 -8.42 -1.55
N VAL A 146 -13.45 -7.42 -1.79
CA VAL A 146 -12.76 -7.28 -3.08
C VAL A 146 -11.89 -8.51 -3.34
N TYR A 147 -11.08 -8.91 -2.37
CA TYR A 147 -10.20 -10.07 -2.53
C TYR A 147 -10.96 -11.36 -2.78
N ASP A 148 -12.04 -11.59 -2.06
CA ASP A 148 -12.85 -12.81 -2.18
C ASP A 148 -13.47 -12.94 -3.59
N VAL A 149 -13.79 -11.81 -4.22
CA VAL A 149 -14.33 -11.80 -5.60
C VAL A 149 -13.25 -12.02 -6.67
N ILE A 150 -11.99 -11.59 -6.40
CA ILE A 150 -10.93 -11.63 -7.43
C ILE A 150 -9.86 -12.69 -7.22
N ARG A 151 -9.78 -13.33 -6.05
CA ARG A 151 -8.65 -14.20 -5.66
C ARG A 151 -8.37 -15.36 -6.63
N ASP A 152 -9.40 -15.87 -7.26
CA ASP A 152 -9.31 -17.01 -8.20
C ASP A 152 -9.06 -16.56 -9.67
N LYS A 153 -8.91 -15.26 -9.89
CA LYS A 153 -8.61 -14.65 -11.19
C LYS A 153 -7.12 -14.32 -11.33
N ASP A 154 -6.66 -14.03 -12.55
CA ASP A 154 -5.34 -13.41 -12.72
C ASP A 154 -5.46 -11.89 -12.50
N TRP A 155 -5.19 -11.46 -11.28
CA TRP A 155 -5.39 -10.10 -10.84
C TRP A 155 -4.08 -9.36 -10.53
N ALA A 156 -4.15 -8.03 -10.56
CA ALA A 156 -3.12 -7.14 -10.07
C ALA A 156 -3.74 -5.98 -9.28
N SER A 157 -3.26 -5.74 -8.05
CA SER A 157 -3.56 -4.54 -7.29
C SER A 157 -2.61 -3.42 -7.71
N VAL A 158 -3.16 -2.39 -8.34
CA VAL A 158 -2.37 -1.30 -8.89
C VAL A 158 -2.42 -0.08 -7.96
N GLY A 159 -1.28 0.21 -7.36
CA GLY A 159 -1.14 1.31 -6.41
C GLY A 159 -1.42 0.96 -4.94
N GLY A 160 -1.25 -0.31 -4.59
CA GLY A 160 -1.40 -0.81 -3.22
C GLY A 160 -2.83 -1.19 -2.86
N GLY A 161 -2.99 -1.88 -1.76
CA GLY A 161 -4.27 -2.37 -1.25
C GLY A 161 -4.18 -3.82 -0.75
N GLY A 162 -5.23 -4.27 -0.10
CA GLY A 162 -5.41 -5.66 0.30
C GLY A 162 -4.75 -6.09 1.60
N GLY A 163 -3.71 -5.40 2.03
CA GLY A 163 -3.04 -5.72 3.29
C GLY A 163 -2.50 -7.16 3.37
N ARG A 164 -2.28 -7.62 4.61
CA ARG A 164 -1.67 -8.93 4.88
C ARG A 164 -2.55 -10.13 4.50
N LEU A 165 -3.88 -9.94 4.43
CA LEU A 165 -4.82 -11.02 4.16
C LEU A 165 -4.88 -11.43 2.68
N TRP A 166 -4.45 -10.55 1.79
CA TRP A 166 -4.32 -10.89 0.37
C TRP A 166 -3.09 -11.77 0.15
N ASN A 167 -3.25 -12.89 -0.54
CA ASN A 167 -2.11 -13.74 -0.90
C ASN A 167 -1.41 -13.19 -2.14
N VAL A 168 -0.33 -12.47 -1.93
CA VAL A 168 0.52 -11.93 -3.00
C VAL A 168 1.67 -12.90 -3.23
N ASP A 169 1.46 -13.85 -4.13
CA ASP A 169 2.42 -14.92 -4.46
C ASP A 169 3.28 -14.61 -5.70
N LYS A 170 2.88 -13.60 -6.49
CA LYS A 170 3.57 -13.18 -7.70
C LYS A 170 3.94 -11.70 -7.63
N PHE A 171 5.11 -11.33 -8.15
CA PHE A 171 5.62 -9.95 -8.07
C PHE A 171 4.69 -8.92 -8.74
N TYR A 172 4.00 -9.31 -9.81
CA TYR A 172 3.12 -8.41 -10.54
C TYR A 172 1.76 -8.17 -9.85
N ARG A 173 1.41 -8.95 -8.83
CA ARG A 173 0.14 -8.78 -8.10
C ARG A 173 0.08 -7.52 -7.27
N THR A 174 1.23 -6.94 -6.94
CA THR A 174 1.29 -5.60 -6.35
C THR A 174 2.25 -4.76 -7.16
N MET A 175 1.72 -3.78 -7.86
CA MET A 175 2.54 -2.69 -8.38
C MET A 175 2.73 -1.73 -7.21
N GLY A 176 3.96 -1.64 -6.73
CA GLY A 176 4.30 -0.85 -5.54
C GLY A 176 3.76 0.58 -5.58
N SER A 177 3.63 1.18 -4.43
CA SER A 177 3.34 2.60 -4.33
C SER A 177 4.45 3.37 -5.04
N VAL A 178 4.06 4.31 -5.88
CA VAL A 178 5.05 5.18 -6.49
C VAL A 178 5.50 6.18 -5.46
N ASN A 179 6.74 6.05 -5.11
CA ASN A 179 7.41 7.02 -4.27
C ASN A 179 7.55 8.34 -5.04
N GLY A 180 7.17 9.45 -4.42
CA GLY A 180 7.36 10.79 -4.97
C GLY A 180 6.25 11.31 -5.89
N GLY A 181 5.16 10.58 -6.10
CA GLY A 181 3.95 11.14 -6.69
C GLY A 181 3.22 12.01 -5.66
N GLY A 182 2.99 13.28 -5.96
CA GLY A 182 2.11 14.11 -5.14
C GLY A 182 0.69 13.56 -5.08
N VAL A 183 -0.15 14.18 -4.27
CA VAL A 183 -1.59 13.85 -4.19
C VAL A 183 -2.18 13.88 -5.60
N GLY A 184 -2.99 12.90 -5.95
CA GLY A 184 -3.56 12.72 -7.29
C GLY A 184 -2.74 11.86 -8.25
N GLY A 185 -1.43 11.79 -8.10
CA GLY A 185 -0.57 11.00 -9.00
C GLY A 185 -0.88 9.51 -9.00
N SER A 186 -1.38 8.98 -7.91
CA SER A 186 -1.61 7.55 -7.72
C SER A 186 -2.63 6.95 -8.68
N MET A 187 -3.67 7.69 -9.08
CA MET A 187 -4.68 7.25 -10.04
C MET A 187 -4.08 7.10 -11.45
N SER A 188 -3.34 8.10 -11.90
CA SER A 188 -2.70 8.08 -13.22
C SER A 188 -1.70 6.94 -13.37
N ILE A 189 -0.94 6.67 -12.30
CA ILE A 189 0.01 5.55 -12.23
C ILE A 189 -0.73 4.20 -12.27
N ALA A 190 -1.86 4.08 -11.56
CA ALA A 190 -2.67 2.87 -11.59
C ALA A 190 -3.20 2.59 -13.00
N ILE A 191 -3.63 3.62 -13.73
CA ILE A 191 -4.07 3.50 -15.13
C ILE A 191 -2.90 3.07 -16.03
N GLY A 192 -1.72 3.65 -15.85
CA GLY A 192 -0.51 3.22 -16.57
C GLY A 192 -0.12 1.77 -16.29
N ALA A 193 -0.21 1.35 -15.03
CA ALA A 193 0.01 -0.04 -14.65
C ALA A 193 -1.05 -0.98 -15.28
N ALA A 194 -2.33 -0.60 -15.25
CA ALA A 194 -3.40 -1.36 -15.89
C ALA A 194 -3.19 -1.49 -17.40
N LEU A 195 -2.72 -0.42 -18.06
CA LEU A 195 -2.35 -0.45 -19.48
C LEU A 195 -1.23 -1.48 -19.74
N ALA A 196 -0.22 -1.55 -18.91
CA ALA A 196 0.85 -2.54 -19.00
C ALA A 196 0.34 -3.97 -18.77
N HIS A 197 -0.64 -4.16 -17.90
CA HIS A 197 -1.27 -5.46 -17.63
C HIS A 197 -2.29 -5.90 -18.68
N ARG A 198 -2.84 -4.98 -19.47
CA ARG A 198 -3.88 -5.25 -20.48
C ARG A 198 -3.48 -6.37 -21.44
N LYS A 199 -2.23 -6.37 -21.93
CA LYS A 199 -1.72 -7.42 -22.84
C LYS A 199 -1.69 -8.83 -22.22
N HIS A 200 -1.81 -8.94 -20.92
CA HIS A 200 -1.83 -10.21 -20.19
C HIS A 200 -3.26 -10.62 -19.76
N GLY A 201 -4.27 -9.82 -20.07
CA GLY A 201 -5.65 -10.06 -19.68
C GLY A 201 -5.90 -10.00 -18.17
N ARG A 202 -5.07 -9.29 -17.40
CA ARG A 202 -5.17 -9.24 -15.95
C ARG A 202 -6.23 -8.27 -15.48
N LEU A 203 -7.01 -8.70 -14.49
CA LEU A 203 -7.96 -7.85 -13.79
C LEU A 203 -7.22 -6.90 -12.84
N CYS A 204 -7.16 -5.62 -13.20
CA CYS A 204 -6.51 -4.60 -12.40
C CYS A 204 -7.50 -3.96 -11.44
N VAL A 205 -7.12 -3.85 -10.15
CA VAL A 205 -7.92 -3.25 -9.09
C VAL A 205 -7.16 -2.11 -8.43
N ARG A 206 -7.83 -0.99 -8.21
CA ARG A 206 -7.33 0.17 -7.47
C ARG A 206 -8.27 0.54 -6.34
N PHE A 207 -7.77 0.59 -5.11
CA PHE A 207 -8.44 1.31 -4.02
C PHE A 207 -8.14 2.80 -4.16
N GLN A 208 -9.17 3.58 -4.43
CA GLN A 208 -9.05 5.00 -4.76
C GLN A 208 -9.63 5.87 -3.64
N PRO A 209 -8.81 6.65 -2.91
CA PRO A 209 -9.33 7.64 -1.97
C PRO A 209 -10.13 8.75 -2.67
N ASP A 210 -11.17 9.22 -2.02
CA ASP A 210 -12.05 10.28 -2.50
C ASP A 210 -11.31 11.60 -2.75
N GLY A 211 -10.56 12.07 -1.78
CA GLY A 211 -9.78 13.29 -1.93
C GLY A 211 -8.71 13.21 -3.02
N ASP A 212 -8.03 12.06 -3.14
CA ASP A 212 -7.03 11.85 -4.19
C ASP A 212 -7.66 11.82 -5.60
N MET A 213 -8.90 11.31 -5.71
CA MET A 213 -9.69 11.31 -6.94
C MET A 213 -9.96 12.73 -7.46
N LEU A 214 -10.23 13.68 -6.56
CA LEU A 214 -10.57 15.06 -6.93
C LEU A 214 -9.42 15.82 -7.57
N TYR A 215 -8.17 15.43 -7.32
CA TYR A 215 -7.02 16.09 -7.94
C TYR A 215 -6.84 15.76 -9.42
N VAL A 216 -7.27 14.57 -9.85
CA VAL A 216 -7.03 14.08 -11.22
C VAL A 216 -8.22 13.25 -11.75
N ASN A 217 -9.44 13.64 -11.43
CA ASN A 217 -10.65 12.93 -11.87
C ASN A 217 -10.71 12.74 -13.39
N SER A 218 -10.16 13.66 -14.16
CA SER A 218 -10.05 13.56 -15.63
C SER A 218 -9.24 12.34 -16.12
N ALA A 219 -8.39 11.77 -15.29
CA ALA A 219 -7.68 10.54 -15.63
C ALA A 219 -8.64 9.35 -15.86
N LEU A 220 -9.82 9.38 -15.24
CA LEU A 220 -10.86 8.38 -15.48
C LEU A 220 -11.33 8.41 -16.94
N TRP A 221 -11.52 9.60 -17.51
CA TRP A 221 -11.83 9.75 -18.93
C TRP A 221 -10.71 9.17 -19.81
N THR A 222 -9.46 9.38 -19.44
CA THR A 222 -8.32 8.78 -20.15
C THR A 222 -8.40 7.25 -20.15
N ALA A 223 -8.72 6.65 -19.01
CA ALA A 223 -8.88 5.20 -18.91
C ALA A 223 -10.02 4.68 -19.80
N THR A 224 -11.17 5.34 -19.81
CA THR A 224 -12.33 4.96 -20.64
C THR A 224 -12.06 5.19 -22.12
N HIS A 225 -11.50 6.35 -22.50
CA HIS A 225 -11.17 6.69 -23.89
C HIS A 225 -10.21 5.67 -24.51
N HIS A 226 -9.18 5.26 -23.78
CA HIS A 226 -8.20 4.29 -24.23
C HIS A 226 -8.57 2.82 -23.95
N ARG A 227 -9.80 2.58 -23.45
CA ARG A 227 -10.31 1.25 -23.14
C ARG A 227 -9.33 0.44 -22.30
N ILE A 228 -8.88 1.01 -21.18
CA ILE A 228 -7.98 0.38 -20.22
C ILE A 228 -8.85 -0.25 -19.13
N PRO A 229 -9.11 -1.57 -19.18
CA PRO A 229 -10.04 -2.20 -18.25
C PRO A 229 -9.45 -2.22 -16.86
N MET A 230 -10.18 -1.69 -15.89
CA MET A 230 -9.80 -1.73 -14.48
C MET A 230 -10.98 -1.44 -13.57
N LEU A 231 -10.88 -1.92 -12.34
CA LEU A 231 -11.83 -1.68 -11.26
C LEU A 231 -11.27 -0.64 -10.30
N PHE A 232 -11.96 0.50 -10.18
CA PHE A 232 -11.78 1.45 -9.10
C PHE A 232 -12.76 1.15 -7.96
N VAL A 233 -12.24 0.96 -6.76
CA VAL A 233 -13.04 0.80 -5.55
C VAL A 233 -12.75 2.02 -4.68
N MET A 234 -13.72 2.92 -4.58
CA MET A 234 -13.56 4.16 -3.82
C MET A 234 -13.50 3.87 -2.32
N GLN A 235 -12.58 4.53 -1.63
CA GLN A 235 -12.55 4.65 -0.18
C GLN A 235 -13.08 6.05 0.17
N ASN A 236 -14.40 6.21 0.05
CA ASN A 236 -15.08 7.49 0.23
C ASN A 236 -15.42 7.71 1.70
N ASN A 237 -14.54 8.37 2.42
CA ASN A 237 -14.75 8.79 3.81
C ASN A 237 -15.16 10.27 3.94
N ARG A 238 -15.39 10.94 2.81
CA ARG A 238 -15.81 12.34 2.69
C ARG A 238 -14.83 13.33 3.33
N ALA A 239 -13.54 12.99 3.30
CA ALA A 239 -12.52 13.86 3.87
C ALA A 239 -11.12 13.60 3.30
N TYR A 240 -10.30 14.63 3.28
CA TYR A 240 -8.85 14.51 3.25
C TYR A 240 -8.36 14.05 4.64
N HIS A 241 -8.62 12.80 4.98
CA HIS A 241 -8.54 12.32 6.36
C HIS A 241 -7.12 12.32 6.91
N GLN A 242 -6.10 12.15 6.08
CA GLN A 242 -4.71 12.27 6.51
C GLN A 242 -4.41 13.69 7.00
N GLU A 243 -4.94 14.70 6.33
CA GLU A 243 -4.83 16.11 6.69
C GLU A 243 -5.62 16.40 7.96
N VAL A 244 -6.81 15.83 8.13
CA VAL A 244 -7.57 15.89 9.39
C VAL A 244 -6.71 15.41 10.56
N MET A 245 -6.11 14.22 10.46
CA MET A 245 -5.24 13.68 11.50
C MET A 245 -4.01 14.55 11.75
N HIS A 246 -3.44 15.13 10.70
CA HIS A 246 -2.30 16.06 10.84
C HIS A 246 -2.70 17.33 11.57
N LEU A 247 -3.80 17.94 11.18
CA LEU A 247 -4.35 19.14 11.83
C LEU A 247 -4.64 18.90 13.31
N GLN A 248 -5.29 17.77 13.64
CA GLN A 248 -5.56 17.40 15.03
C GLN A 248 -4.28 17.23 15.84
N ARG A 249 -3.27 16.56 15.27
CA ARG A 249 -1.97 16.38 15.90
C ARG A 249 -1.28 17.72 16.16
N MET A 250 -1.30 18.63 15.21
CA MET A 250 -0.67 19.94 15.33
C MET A 250 -1.43 20.85 16.31
N ALA A 251 -2.77 20.82 16.25
CA ALA A 251 -3.62 21.58 17.17
C ALA A 251 -3.40 21.14 18.63
N ASN A 252 -3.43 19.83 18.88
CA ASN A 252 -3.19 19.25 20.20
C ASN A 252 -1.78 19.60 20.72
N ARG A 253 -0.77 19.52 19.87
CA ARG A 253 0.60 19.84 20.24
C ARG A 253 0.78 21.31 20.60
N ARG A 254 0.11 22.19 19.86
CA ARG A 254 0.21 23.65 20.06
C ARG A 254 -0.84 24.18 21.04
N GLN A 255 -1.74 23.32 21.53
CA GLN A 255 -2.88 23.70 22.39
C GLN A 255 -3.69 24.86 21.81
N ARG A 256 -3.87 24.86 20.47
CA ARG A 256 -4.52 25.94 19.72
C ARG A 256 -5.40 25.40 18.61
N GLY A 257 -6.63 25.90 18.49
CA GLY A 257 -7.58 25.51 17.45
C GLY A 257 -8.07 24.08 17.54
N MET A 258 -8.02 23.46 18.71
CA MET A 258 -8.34 22.04 18.91
C MET A 258 -9.78 21.70 18.52
N ALA A 259 -10.77 22.52 18.90
CA ALA A 259 -12.17 22.29 18.58
C ALA A 259 -12.41 22.21 17.06
N LEU A 260 -11.85 23.15 16.28
CA LEU A 260 -11.95 23.16 14.82
C LEU A 260 -11.22 21.98 14.20
N ALA A 261 -10.03 21.66 14.67
CA ALA A 261 -9.25 20.53 14.14
C ALA A 261 -9.94 19.19 14.41
N HIS A 262 -10.57 19.03 15.57
CA HIS A 262 -11.34 17.81 15.90
C HIS A 262 -12.68 17.71 15.15
N ALA A 263 -13.27 18.84 14.76
CA ALA A 263 -14.45 18.88 13.89
C ALA A 263 -14.14 18.53 12.42
N GLY A 264 -12.86 18.35 12.06
CA GLY A 264 -12.44 18.09 10.68
C GLY A 264 -12.49 19.30 9.75
N LEU A 265 -12.61 20.49 10.33
CA LEU A 265 -12.64 21.77 9.63
C LEU A 265 -11.31 22.54 9.82
N PRO A 266 -11.01 23.50 8.99
CA PRO A 266 -11.49 23.84 7.64
C PRO A 266 -10.64 23.19 6.54
N GLY A 267 -11.23 23.02 5.34
CA GLY A 267 -10.51 22.62 4.13
C GLY A 267 -10.16 21.14 3.99
N SER A 268 -10.53 20.31 4.95
CA SER A 268 -10.28 18.88 4.91
C SER A 268 -11.56 18.02 4.79
N SER A 269 -12.72 18.63 4.90
CA SER A 269 -14.02 17.97 4.67
C SER A 269 -14.40 17.99 3.19
N ILE A 270 -14.95 16.88 2.70
CA ILE A 270 -15.51 16.74 1.33
C ILE A 270 -17.02 16.51 1.46
N THR A 271 -17.66 17.47 2.09
CA THR A 271 -19.12 17.50 2.31
C THR A 271 -19.64 18.89 1.99
N ASP A 272 -20.94 19.00 1.82
CA ASP A 272 -21.65 20.27 1.57
C ASP A 272 -21.11 21.04 0.33
N PRO A 273 -21.40 20.52 -0.88
CA PRO A 273 -22.20 19.32 -1.15
C PRO A 273 -21.40 18.02 -1.09
N ASN A 274 -22.10 16.90 -0.84
CA ASN A 274 -21.51 15.58 -1.05
C ASN A 274 -21.32 15.33 -2.55
N ILE A 275 -20.20 14.73 -2.91
CA ILE A 275 -19.89 14.39 -4.30
C ILE A 275 -20.48 13.01 -4.62
N ASP A 276 -21.18 12.90 -5.74
CA ASP A 276 -21.57 11.63 -6.34
C ASP A 276 -20.47 11.17 -7.32
N PHE A 277 -19.54 10.38 -6.81
CA PHE A 277 -18.44 9.85 -7.62
C PHE A 277 -18.92 8.85 -8.67
N ALA A 278 -20.02 8.14 -8.42
CA ALA A 278 -20.59 7.24 -9.40
C ALA A 278 -21.18 8.01 -10.58
N MET A 279 -21.88 9.12 -10.34
CA MET A 279 -22.40 9.99 -11.41
C MET A 279 -21.23 10.61 -12.19
N MET A 280 -20.20 11.10 -11.52
CA MET A 280 -19.00 11.63 -12.15
C MET A 280 -18.34 10.58 -13.05
N ALA A 281 -18.20 9.35 -12.60
CA ALA A 281 -17.61 8.28 -13.39
C ALA A 281 -18.47 7.93 -14.63
N ARG A 282 -19.78 7.87 -14.49
CA ARG A 282 -20.69 7.65 -15.60
C ARG A 282 -20.60 8.76 -16.65
N SER A 283 -20.46 10.02 -16.25
CA SER A 283 -20.28 11.14 -17.18
C SER A 283 -19.00 11.05 -18.01
N MET A 284 -18.02 10.28 -17.53
CA MET A 284 -16.74 10.01 -18.22
C MET A 284 -16.73 8.66 -18.97
N GLY A 285 -17.89 7.99 -19.07
CA GLY A 285 -18.04 6.76 -19.84
C GLY A 285 -17.70 5.47 -19.09
N ALA A 286 -17.44 5.52 -17.79
CA ALA A 286 -17.22 4.33 -16.99
C ALA A 286 -18.55 3.70 -16.52
N TYR A 287 -18.57 2.40 -16.34
CA TYR A 287 -19.60 1.77 -15.53
C TYR A 287 -19.43 2.19 -14.07
N ALA A 288 -20.50 2.60 -13.40
CA ALA A 288 -20.35 2.96 -11.98
C ALA A 288 -21.62 2.74 -11.17
N GLU A 289 -21.44 2.31 -9.93
CA GLU A 289 -22.47 2.15 -8.90
C GLU A 289 -22.07 2.87 -7.61
N GLY A 290 -23.07 3.34 -6.88
CA GLY A 290 -22.89 3.97 -5.57
C GLY A 290 -23.73 5.23 -5.40
N PRO A 291 -23.66 5.87 -4.21
CA PRO A 291 -22.83 5.49 -3.07
C PRO A 291 -23.34 4.24 -2.33
N ILE A 292 -22.45 3.28 -2.08
CA ILE A 292 -22.74 2.03 -1.37
C ILE A 292 -22.33 2.21 0.11
N SER A 293 -23.32 2.23 1.00
CA SER A 293 -23.09 2.36 2.45
C SER A 293 -23.43 1.09 3.23
N ASN A 294 -24.41 0.31 2.72
CA ASN A 294 -24.77 -0.95 3.33
C ASN A 294 -23.81 -2.05 2.91
N PRO A 295 -23.12 -2.70 3.85
CA PRO A 295 -22.16 -3.74 3.53
C PRO A 295 -22.74 -4.96 2.79
N LYS A 296 -24.04 -5.21 2.90
CA LYS A 296 -24.71 -6.32 2.17
C LYS A 296 -24.81 -6.07 0.67
N ASP A 297 -24.80 -4.81 0.25
CA ASP A 297 -24.89 -4.44 -1.17
C ASP A 297 -23.52 -4.46 -1.87
N LEU A 298 -22.43 -4.51 -1.09
CA LEU A 298 -21.07 -4.42 -1.61
C LEU A 298 -20.71 -5.60 -2.52
N ARG A 299 -20.91 -6.84 -2.05
CA ARG A 299 -20.54 -8.04 -2.82
C ARG A 299 -21.29 -8.15 -4.16
N PRO A 300 -22.62 -7.96 -4.21
CA PRO A 300 -23.34 -7.95 -5.49
C PRO A 300 -22.84 -6.87 -6.46
N ALA A 301 -22.53 -5.68 -5.97
CA ALA A 301 -21.97 -4.60 -6.80
C ALA A 301 -20.56 -4.95 -7.32
N LEU A 302 -19.70 -5.54 -6.48
CA LEU A 302 -18.37 -6.00 -6.88
C LEU A 302 -18.45 -7.05 -8.00
N LEU A 303 -19.36 -8.01 -7.91
CA LEU A 303 -19.53 -9.04 -8.95
C LEU A 303 -19.91 -8.41 -10.29
N ARG A 304 -20.88 -7.47 -10.31
CA ARG A 304 -21.27 -6.76 -11.53
C ARG A 304 -20.13 -5.92 -12.10
N ALA A 305 -19.41 -5.20 -11.24
CA ALA A 305 -18.29 -4.37 -11.67
C ALA A 305 -17.13 -5.20 -12.25
N VAL A 306 -16.82 -6.33 -11.64
CA VAL A 306 -15.79 -7.27 -12.15
C VAL A 306 -16.20 -7.82 -13.51
N GLU A 307 -17.46 -8.21 -13.70
CA GLU A 307 -17.97 -8.65 -15.00
C GLU A 307 -17.79 -7.58 -16.10
N ARG A 308 -18.00 -6.29 -15.77
CA ARG A 308 -17.75 -5.19 -16.70
C ARG A 308 -16.28 -5.06 -17.07
N VAL A 309 -15.38 -5.17 -16.08
CA VAL A 309 -13.94 -5.11 -16.33
C VAL A 309 -13.47 -6.28 -17.20
N GLU A 310 -14.01 -7.48 -16.99
CA GLU A 310 -13.71 -8.65 -17.83
C GLU A 310 -14.21 -8.47 -19.28
N LYS A 311 -15.22 -7.66 -19.50
CA LYS A 311 -15.69 -7.25 -20.84
C LYS A 311 -14.86 -6.11 -21.46
N GLY A 312 -13.82 -5.66 -20.79
CA GLY A 312 -12.92 -4.61 -21.29
C GLY A 312 -13.33 -3.19 -20.90
N GLU A 313 -14.27 -3.02 -19.97
CA GLU A 313 -14.76 -1.72 -19.53
C GLU A 313 -13.99 -1.21 -18.30
N VAL A 314 -14.07 0.10 -18.05
CA VAL A 314 -13.66 0.70 -16.79
C VAL A 314 -14.85 0.66 -15.84
N ALA A 315 -14.65 0.21 -14.61
CA ALA A 315 -15.69 0.19 -13.59
C ALA A 315 -15.26 0.96 -12.34
N LEU A 316 -16.22 1.68 -11.72
CA LEU A 316 -16.02 2.37 -10.45
C LEU A 316 -17.15 2.03 -9.48
N LEU A 317 -16.79 1.66 -8.26
CA LEU A 317 -17.72 1.52 -7.15
C LEU A 317 -17.44 2.63 -6.12
N ASP A 318 -18.42 3.53 -5.93
CA ASP A 318 -18.36 4.54 -4.88
C ASP A 318 -18.81 3.90 -3.56
N THR A 319 -17.86 3.55 -2.69
CA THR A 319 -18.17 2.91 -1.39
C THR A 319 -17.92 3.89 -0.25
N LEU A 320 -18.96 4.14 0.54
CA LEU A 320 -18.84 4.94 1.76
C LEU A 320 -18.12 4.14 2.83
N THR A 321 -16.98 4.65 3.27
CA THR A 321 -16.12 3.96 4.23
C THR A 321 -15.96 4.74 5.53
N GLN A 322 -15.65 4.01 6.58
CA GLN A 322 -15.14 4.62 7.79
C GLN A 322 -13.77 5.28 7.50
N PRO A 323 -13.40 6.33 8.25
CA PRO A 323 -12.05 6.87 8.22
C PRO A 323 -11.04 5.83 8.71
N ARG A 324 -9.77 6.01 8.33
CA ARG A 324 -8.67 5.13 8.75
C ARG A 324 -8.44 5.17 10.25
#